data_4f0ee85b6bf23c2059bb561e19797575
#
_entry.id   4f0ee85b6bf23c2059bb561e19797575
#
_cell.length_a   1.000
_cell.length_b   1.000
_cell.length_c   1.000
_cell.angle_alpha   90.00
_cell.angle_beta   90.00
_cell.angle_gamma   90.00
#
_symmetry.space_group_name_H-M   'P 1'
#
loop_
_entity.id
_entity.type
_entity.pdbx_description
1 polymer ?
#
loop_
_entity_poly.entity_id
_entity_poly.type
_entity_poly.pdbx_seq_one_letter_code
_entity_poly.pdbx_strand_id
1 'polypeptide(L)'
;MCSSMLQETLFAMLVEITERAMAHCDTKDVLIVGGVGCNERLQEMMRTMCSERGGRLFATDDRYCIDNGAMIAYTGLLEFAYGASTSLEDSTFTQRFRTDEVKAIWREADLEKLNGLAEKNI
;
A
#
# COMPACT_ATOMS: atom_id res chain seq x y z
N MET A 1 14.15 2.28 -28.72
CA MET A 1 15.20 3.09 -28.07
C MET A 1 14.63 4.22 -27.19
N CYS A 2 13.72 5.08 -27.65
CA CYS A 2 13.14 6.16 -26.80
C CYS A 2 12.39 5.66 -25.56
N SER A 3 11.62 4.59 -25.64
CA SER A 3 10.81 4.08 -24.50
C SER A 3 11.67 3.61 -23.32
N SER A 4 12.77 2.92 -23.62
CA SER A 4 13.72 2.45 -22.61
C SER A 4 14.43 3.59 -21.88
N MET A 5 14.81 4.64 -22.60
CA MET A 5 15.45 5.82 -21.99
C MET A 5 14.50 6.57 -21.06
N LEU A 6 13.24 6.71 -21.45
CA LEU A 6 12.22 7.35 -20.61
C LEU A 6 11.99 6.55 -19.33
N GLN A 7 11.87 5.24 -19.45
CA GLN A 7 11.71 4.34 -18.29
C GLN A 7 12.89 4.45 -17.32
N GLU A 8 14.13 4.38 -17.81
CA GLU A 8 15.33 4.54 -16.98
C GLU A 8 15.34 5.89 -16.24
N THR A 9 14.98 6.96 -16.92
CA THR A 9 14.92 8.29 -16.31
C THR A 9 13.88 8.36 -15.20
N LEU A 10 12.67 7.86 -15.43
CA LEU A 10 11.61 7.83 -14.43
C LEU A 10 11.99 6.98 -13.21
N PHE A 11 12.61 5.82 -13.45
CA PHE A 11 13.06 4.96 -12.37
C PHE A 11 14.21 5.58 -11.57
N ALA A 12 15.15 6.26 -12.24
CA ALA A 12 16.20 6.99 -11.56
C ALA A 12 15.64 8.09 -10.65
N MET A 13 14.61 8.82 -11.08
CA MET A 13 13.92 9.80 -10.24
C MET A 13 13.26 9.15 -9.02
N LEU A 14 12.60 7.99 -9.19
CA LEU A 14 11.99 7.26 -8.08
C LEU A 14 13.05 6.78 -7.09
N VAL A 15 14.17 6.27 -7.57
CA VAL A 15 15.30 5.83 -6.73
C VAL A 15 15.86 7.01 -5.93
N GLU A 16 16.12 8.14 -6.58
CA GLU A 16 16.63 9.35 -5.91
C GLU A 16 15.68 9.84 -4.81
N ILE A 17 14.39 9.95 -5.12
CA ILE A 17 13.38 10.41 -4.15
C ILE A 17 13.30 9.45 -2.97
N THR A 18 13.34 8.15 -3.23
CA THR A 18 13.31 7.12 -2.17
C THR A 18 14.55 7.21 -1.29
N GLU A 19 15.73 7.36 -1.89
CA GLU A 19 16.98 7.53 -1.14
C GLU A 19 16.93 8.76 -0.22
N ARG A 20 16.44 9.88 -0.74
CA ARG A 20 16.27 11.12 0.04
C ARG A 20 15.29 10.93 1.20
N ALA A 21 14.19 10.22 0.97
CA ALA A 21 13.22 9.90 2.01
C ALA A 21 13.82 8.99 3.09
N MET A 22 14.57 7.96 2.70
CA MET A 22 15.29 7.09 3.63
C MET A 22 16.25 7.89 4.53
N ALA A 23 17.02 8.81 3.93
CA ALA A 23 17.94 9.67 4.66
C ALA A 23 17.22 10.61 5.61
N HIS A 24 16.07 11.17 5.19
CA HIS A 24 15.28 12.07 6.02
C HIS A 24 14.64 11.37 7.22
N CYS A 25 14.16 10.15 7.01
CA CYS A 25 13.49 9.37 8.07
C CYS A 25 14.44 8.49 8.88
N ASP A 26 15.73 8.52 8.59
CA ASP A 26 16.75 7.63 9.17
C ASP A 26 16.37 6.15 9.11
N THR A 27 15.82 5.73 7.95
CA THR A 27 15.40 4.36 7.70
C THR A 27 16.33 3.64 6.74
N LYS A 28 16.41 2.32 6.85
CA LYS A 28 17.25 1.47 5.99
C LYS A 28 16.43 0.48 5.18
N ASP A 29 15.17 0.32 5.49
CA ASP A 29 14.29 -0.67 4.85
C ASP A 29 13.32 0.02 3.89
N VAL A 30 13.22 -0.52 2.68
CA VAL A 30 12.30 -0.05 1.63
C VAL A 30 11.37 -1.20 1.24
N LEU A 31 10.08 -0.92 1.16
CA LEU A 31 9.09 -1.83 0.62
C LEU A 31 8.53 -1.25 -0.68
N ILE A 32 8.65 -1.99 -1.77
CA ILE A 32 8.01 -1.65 -3.05
C ILE A 32 6.68 -2.39 -3.17
N VAL A 33 5.62 -1.63 -3.46
CA VAL A 33 4.27 -2.14 -3.69
C VAL A 33 3.67 -1.51 -4.94
N GLY A 34 2.54 -2.04 -5.40
CA GLY A 34 1.83 -1.55 -6.58
C GLY A 34 2.29 -2.19 -7.89
N GLY A 35 1.53 -2.02 -8.96
CA GLY A 35 1.76 -2.70 -10.23
C GLY A 35 3.13 -2.43 -10.86
N VAL A 36 3.64 -1.20 -10.74
CA VAL A 36 5.00 -0.85 -11.21
C VAL A 36 6.09 -1.45 -10.33
N GLY A 37 5.77 -1.78 -9.09
CA GLY A 37 6.67 -2.45 -8.16
C GLY A 37 7.12 -3.84 -8.60
N CYS A 38 6.36 -4.49 -9.51
CA CYS A 38 6.73 -5.76 -10.14
C CYS A 38 7.80 -5.61 -11.24
N ASN A 39 8.13 -4.39 -11.65
CA ASN A 39 9.12 -4.19 -12.70
C ASN A 39 10.52 -4.55 -12.19
N GLU A 40 11.09 -5.59 -12.79
CA GLU A 40 12.41 -6.12 -12.39
C GLU A 40 13.51 -5.07 -12.45
N ARG A 41 13.47 -4.17 -13.46
CA ARG A 41 14.47 -3.11 -13.59
C ARG A 41 14.39 -2.10 -12.44
N LEU A 42 13.19 -1.71 -12.05
CA LEU A 42 12.99 -0.83 -10.90
C LEU A 42 13.50 -1.50 -9.61
N GLN A 43 13.16 -2.77 -9.42
CA GLN A 43 13.62 -3.52 -8.25
C GLN A 43 15.15 -3.66 -8.21
N GLU A 44 15.80 -3.87 -9.38
CA GLU A 44 17.25 -3.93 -9.48
C GLU A 44 17.89 -2.61 -9.05
N MET A 45 17.42 -1.48 -9.60
CA MET A 45 17.93 -0.16 -9.26
C MET A 45 17.74 0.18 -7.78
N MET A 46 16.55 -0.10 -7.23
CA MET A 46 16.27 0.10 -5.81
C MET A 46 17.11 -0.80 -4.91
N ARG A 47 17.34 -2.06 -5.32
CA ARG A 47 18.19 -3.00 -4.57
C ARG A 47 19.62 -2.51 -4.49
N THR A 48 20.15 -1.99 -5.60
CA THR A 48 21.50 -1.41 -5.66
C THR A 48 21.61 -0.23 -4.69
N MET A 49 20.70 0.72 -4.77
CA MET A 49 20.66 1.88 -3.87
C MET A 49 20.56 1.47 -2.40
N CYS A 50 19.63 0.57 -2.06
CA CYS A 50 19.49 0.08 -0.68
C CYS A 50 20.78 -0.58 -0.17
N SER A 51 21.40 -1.40 -0.99
CA SER A 51 22.67 -2.09 -0.65
C SER A 51 23.80 -1.11 -0.38
N GLU A 52 23.95 -0.09 -1.22
CA GLU A 52 24.96 0.96 -1.04
C GLU A 52 24.78 1.76 0.24
N ARG A 53 23.55 1.89 0.70
CA ARG A 53 23.21 2.53 1.99
C ARG A 53 23.21 1.59 3.19
N GLY A 54 23.58 0.31 3.00
CA GLY A 54 23.53 -0.71 4.05
C GLY A 54 22.09 -1.02 4.51
N GLY A 55 21.12 -0.87 3.59
CA GLY A 55 19.70 -1.13 3.81
C GLY A 55 19.21 -2.37 3.06
N ARG A 56 17.91 -2.62 3.12
CA ARG A 56 17.27 -3.78 2.52
C ARG A 56 16.06 -3.36 1.68
N LEU A 57 15.92 -4.03 0.52
CA LEU A 57 14.73 -3.91 -0.31
C LEU A 57 13.81 -5.10 -0.07
N PHE A 58 12.55 -4.82 0.15
CA PHE A 58 11.45 -5.78 0.16
C PHE A 58 10.54 -5.50 -1.03
N ALA A 59 10.22 -6.52 -1.80
CA ALA A 59 9.25 -6.45 -2.88
C ALA A 59 8.13 -7.45 -2.59
N THR A 60 6.90 -7.06 -2.87
CA THR A 60 5.77 -7.96 -2.78
C THR A 60 5.79 -8.94 -3.96
N ASP A 61 5.26 -10.13 -3.73
CA ASP A 61 4.99 -11.09 -4.79
C ASP A 61 4.08 -10.44 -5.85
N ASP A 62 4.38 -10.64 -7.14
CA ASP A 62 3.66 -10.06 -8.27
C ASP A 62 2.15 -10.39 -8.28
N ARG A 63 1.77 -11.52 -7.66
CA ARG A 63 0.35 -11.90 -7.48
C ARG A 63 -0.40 -11.01 -6.52
N TYR A 64 0.30 -10.26 -5.66
CA TYR A 64 -0.28 -9.46 -4.57
C TYR A 64 0.13 -7.98 -4.62
N CYS A 65 0.87 -7.54 -5.64
CA CYS A 65 1.33 -6.16 -5.72
C CYS A 65 0.26 -5.17 -6.16
N ILE A 66 -0.82 -5.63 -6.77
CA ILE A 66 -1.98 -4.82 -7.15
C ILE A 66 -3.23 -5.31 -6.44
N ASP A 67 -4.24 -4.45 -6.40
CA ASP A 67 -5.55 -4.82 -5.87
C ASP A 67 -6.14 -6.01 -6.63
N ASN A 68 -6.77 -6.90 -5.89
CA ASN A 68 -7.53 -8.01 -6.47
C ASN A 68 -8.84 -8.23 -5.70
N GLY A 69 -9.76 -8.94 -6.33
CA GLY A 69 -11.10 -9.16 -5.78
C GLY A 69 -11.10 -9.85 -4.41
N ALA A 70 -10.13 -10.72 -4.14
CA ALA A 70 -10.04 -11.42 -2.85
C ALA A 70 -9.66 -10.46 -1.71
N MET A 71 -8.75 -9.52 -1.95
CA MET A 71 -8.39 -8.49 -0.96
C MET A 71 -9.58 -7.61 -0.61
N ILE A 72 -10.32 -7.18 -1.63
CA ILE A 72 -11.51 -6.34 -1.46
C ILE A 72 -12.60 -7.11 -0.70
N ALA A 73 -12.88 -8.34 -1.11
CA ALA A 73 -13.88 -9.18 -0.46
C ALA A 73 -13.52 -9.51 1.00
N TYR A 74 -12.23 -9.75 1.28
CA TYR A 74 -11.76 -10.02 2.63
C TYR A 74 -11.90 -8.78 3.54
N THR A 75 -11.58 -7.60 3.03
CA THR A 75 -11.78 -6.34 3.75
C THR A 75 -13.26 -6.12 4.07
N GLY A 76 -14.15 -6.34 3.10
CA GLY A 76 -15.60 -6.26 3.30
C GLY A 76 -16.12 -7.29 4.32
N LEU A 77 -15.56 -8.51 4.33
CA LEU A 77 -15.89 -9.52 5.34
C LEU A 77 -15.50 -9.08 6.76
N LEU A 78 -14.31 -8.50 6.91
CA LEU A 78 -13.88 -7.96 8.20
C LEU A 78 -14.77 -6.80 8.65
N GLU A 79 -15.08 -5.88 7.75
CA GLU A 79 -15.98 -4.76 8.00
C GLU A 79 -17.35 -5.25 8.48
N PHE A 80 -17.94 -6.22 7.79
CA PHE A 80 -19.17 -6.86 8.18
C PHE A 80 -19.08 -7.55 9.54
N ALA A 81 -18.01 -8.25 9.83
CA ALA A 81 -17.78 -8.90 11.13
C ALA A 81 -17.70 -7.90 12.29
N TYR A 82 -17.23 -6.69 12.03
CA TYR A 82 -17.21 -5.58 13.01
C TYR A 82 -18.55 -4.79 13.07
N GLY A 83 -19.57 -5.25 12.37
CA GLY A 83 -20.92 -4.70 12.42
C GLY A 83 -21.15 -3.50 11.50
N ALA A 84 -20.22 -3.19 10.62
CA ALA A 84 -20.41 -2.18 9.58
C ALA A 84 -20.99 -2.84 8.32
N SER A 85 -22.10 -2.35 7.85
CA SER A 85 -22.73 -2.82 6.61
C SER A 85 -23.41 -1.66 5.90
N THR A 86 -23.39 -1.69 4.58
CA THR A 86 -24.08 -0.72 3.72
C THR A 86 -25.27 -1.40 3.09
N SER A 87 -26.45 -0.79 3.18
CA SER A 87 -27.65 -1.32 2.53
C SER A 87 -27.49 -1.31 1.02
N LEU A 88 -28.21 -2.17 0.30
CA LEU A 88 -28.16 -2.19 -1.16
C LEU A 88 -28.64 -0.85 -1.76
N GLU A 89 -29.59 -0.18 -1.09
CA GLU A 89 -30.13 1.11 -1.52
C GLU A 89 -29.12 2.25 -1.37
N ASP A 90 -28.23 2.17 -0.36
CA ASP A 90 -27.17 3.12 -0.10
C ASP A 90 -25.85 2.76 -0.84
N SER A 91 -25.82 1.60 -1.48
CA SER A 91 -24.67 1.15 -2.25
C SER A 91 -24.47 2.04 -3.47
N THR A 92 -23.32 2.71 -3.53
CA THR A 92 -22.99 3.67 -4.57
C THR A 92 -21.52 3.55 -4.95
N PHE A 93 -21.14 4.20 -6.02
CA PHE A 93 -19.73 4.33 -6.43
C PHE A 93 -19.43 5.79 -6.78
N THR A 94 -18.17 6.17 -6.58
CA THR A 94 -17.66 7.49 -6.97
C THR A 94 -16.48 7.32 -7.90
N GLN A 95 -16.60 7.78 -9.14
CA GLN A 95 -15.60 7.58 -10.18
C GLN A 95 -14.23 8.20 -9.85
N ARG A 96 -14.23 9.34 -9.16
CA ARG A 96 -13.01 10.05 -8.71
C ARG A 96 -12.98 10.09 -7.20
N PHE A 97 -12.91 8.92 -6.60
CA PHE A 97 -12.90 8.77 -5.16
C PHE A 97 -11.62 9.38 -4.56
N ARG A 98 -11.79 10.27 -3.60
CA ARG A 98 -10.68 10.91 -2.87
C ARG A 98 -10.35 10.12 -1.63
N THR A 99 -9.18 9.49 -1.62
CA THR A 99 -8.72 8.69 -0.47
C THR A 99 -8.28 9.53 0.72
N ASP A 100 -8.01 10.82 0.52
CA ASP A 100 -7.67 11.78 1.57
C ASP A 100 -8.89 12.32 2.36
N GLU A 101 -10.10 12.10 1.84
CA GLU A 101 -11.36 12.49 2.50
C GLU A 101 -12.05 11.32 3.21
N VAL A 102 -11.48 10.12 3.13
CA VAL A 102 -12.07 8.92 3.75
C VAL A 102 -11.95 8.99 5.25
N LYS A 103 -13.08 8.80 5.94
CA LYS A 103 -13.07 8.61 7.38
C LYS A 103 -12.51 7.24 7.73
N ALA A 104 -11.29 7.22 8.26
CA ALA A 104 -10.63 5.99 8.68
C ALA A 104 -11.12 5.59 10.09
N ILE A 105 -12.30 4.94 10.14
CA ILE A 105 -12.97 4.58 11.40
C ILE A 105 -12.09 3.76 12.34
N TRP A 106 -11.18 2.93 11.81
CA TRP A 106 -10.22 2.17 12.60
C TRP A 106 -9.11 3.03 13.25
N ARG A 107 -8.94 4.28 12.82
CA ARG A 107 -8.00 5.23 13.44
C ARG A 107 -8.68 6.10 14.50
N GLU A 108 -9.97 6.32 14.34
CA GLU A 108 -10.79 7.16 15.22
C GLU A 108 -11.56 6.34 16.27
N ALA A 109 -11.63 5.03 16.08
CA ALA A 109 -12.32 4.17 17.01
C ALA A 109 -11.57 4.15 18.34
N ASP A 110 -12.29 4.51 19.41
CA ASP A 110 -11.87 4.19 20.76
C ASP A 110 -11.47 2.71 20.80
N LEU A 111 -10.20 2.43 20.99
CA LEU A 111 -9.66 1.07 21.13
C LEU A 111 -10.44 0.25 22.17
N GLU A 112 -11.04 0.91 23.16
CA GLU A 112 -11.93 0.30 24.16
C GLU A 112 -13.22 -0.26 23.57
N LYS A 113 -13.82 0.37 22.55
CA LYS A 113 -15.01 -0.17 21.87
C LYS A 113 -14.68 -1.37 21.00
N LEU A 114 -13.52 -1.37 20.35
CA LEU A 114 -13.04 -2.50 19.54
C LEU A 114 -12.74 -3.72 20.43
N ASN A 115 -12.10 -3.51 21.57
CA ASN A 115 -11.82 -4.58 22.53
C ASN A 115 -13.09 -5.15 23.17
N GLY A 116 -14.08 -4.32 23.48
CA GLY A 116 -15.36 -4.76 24.04
C GLY A 116 -16.27 -5.53 23.07
N LEU A 117 -16.06 -5.39 21.74
CA LEU A 117 -16.77 -6.17 20.73
C LEU A 117 -16.08 -7.52 20.47
N ALA A 118 -14.77 -7.59 20.57
CA ALA A 118 -14.02 -8.83 20.44
C ALA A 118 -14.30 -9.82 21.59
N GLU A 119 -14.53 -9.32 22.81
CA GLU A 119 -14.87 -10.14 23.98
C GLU A 119 -16.31 -10.70 23.97
N LYS A 120 -17.21 -10.13 23.19
CA LYS A 120 -18.60 -10.58 23.10
C LYS A 120 -18.87 -11.66 22.06
N ASN A 121 -17.91 -11.93 21.18
CA ASN A 121 -18.04 -12.89 20.08
C ASN A 121 -17.11 -14.12 20.20
N ILE A 122 -16.53 -14.35 21.37
CA ILE A 122 -15.87 -15.58 21.81
C ILE A 122 -16.73 -16.23 22.89
#